data_02bec7ce2a1933b2b7025bc360a95409
#
_entry.id   02bec7ce2a1933b2b7025bc360a95409
#
_cell.length_a   1.000
_cell.length_b   1.000
_cell.length_c   1.000
_cell.angle_alpha   90.00
_cell.angle_beta   90.00
_cell.angle_gamma   90.00
#
_symmetry.space_group_name_H-M   'P 1'
#
loop_
_entity.id
_entity.type
_entity.pdbx_description
1 polymer ?
#
loop_
_entity_poly.entity_id
_entity_poly.type
_entity_poly.pdbx_seq_one_letter_code
_entity_poly.pdbx_strand_id
1 'polypeptide(L)'
;MSRPHTVVLLAAALAATASVLVAPAASADTVPGTVGLVPALAQAYSAAYRAAAAEGVALSVTSGKRSWAQQESLWTQGVAQYGSPAAARRWVLPPAESTHVSGEAVDVGPWQGAAWLQANGNRWGLCRTFGNEWWHFELVTSAGGACPPTVPDASFR
;
A
#
# COMPACT_ATOMS: atom_id res chain seq x y z
N MET A 1 -38.68 6.20 -80.28
CA MET A 1 -39.09 5.70 -78.97
C MET A 1 -37.81 5.19 -78.25
N SER A 2 -37.18 6.04 -77.47
CA SER A 2 -35.90 5.78 -76.80
C SER A 2 -36.18 5.39 -75.36
N ARG A 3 -35.67 4.21 -74.93
CA ARG A 3 -35.77 3.77 -73.55
C ARG A 3 -34.59 4.30 -72.74
N PRO A 4 -34.79 4.81 -71.54
CA PRO A 4 -33.68 5.21 -70.65
C PRO A 4 -33.04 3.99 -69.96
N HIS A 5 -31.74 3.95 -69.99
CA HIS A 5 -30.94 2.97 -69.20
C HIS A 5 -30.77 3.49 -67.80
N THR A 6 -31.32 2.77 -66.82
CA THR A 6 -31.13 3.04 -65.39
C THR A 6 -29.80 2.43 -64.95
N VAL A 7 -28.84 3.26 -64.56
CA VAL A 7 -27.57 2.86 -63.96
C VAL A 7 -27.80 2.69 -62.46
N VAL A 8 -27.67 1.47 -61.95
CA VAL A 8 -27.69 1.18 -60.52
C VAL A 8 -26.27 1.29 -59.98
N LEU A 9 -26.01 2.31 -59.14
CA LEU A 9 -24.76 2.47 -58.39
C LEU A 9 -24.83 1.61 -57.13
N LEU A 10 -24.04 0.55 -57.06
CA LEU A 10 -23.80 -0.20 -55.83
C LEU A 10 -22.80 0.59 -54.97
N ALA A 11 -23.25 1.13 -53.83
CA ALA A 11 -22.38 1.66 -52.81
C ALA A 11 -21.84 0.55 -51.93
N ALA A 12 -20.54 0.25 -52.05
CA ALA A 12 -19.85 -0.65 -51.15
C ALA A 12 -19.53 0.04 -49.81
N ALA A 13 -20.18 -0.37 -48.74
CA ALA A 13 -19.86 0.08 -47.40
C ALA A 13 -18.62 -0.65 -46.84
N LEU A 14 -17.49 0.02 -46.70
CA LEU A 14 -16.31 -0.50 -45.98
C LEU A 14 -16.60 -0.41 -44.48
N ALA A 15 -16.78 -1.55 -43.83
CA ALA A 15 -16.79 -1.66 -42.37
C ALA A 15 -15.34 -1.63 -41.87
N ALA A 16 -14.95 -0.52 -41.23
CA ALA A 16 -13.67 -0.42 -40.55
C ALA A 16 -13.76 -1.13 -39.18
N THR A 17 -13.14 -2.30 -39.07
CA THR A 17 -12.98 -2.99 -37.76
C THR A 17 -11.86 -2.33 -36.96
N ALA A 18 -12.22 -1.59 -35.92
CA ALA A 18 -11.26 -1.06 -34.97
C ALA A 18 -10.72 -2.20 -34.07
N SER A 19 -9.50 -2.65 -34.33
CA SER A 19 -8.79 -3.55 -33.43
C SER A 19 -8.39 -2.82 -32.17
N VAL A 20 -9.04 -3.13 -31.04
CA VAL A 20 -8.63 -2.68 -29.73
C VAL A 20 -7.37 -3.45 -29.35
N LEU A 21 -6.21 -2.79 -29.41
CA LEU A 21 -4.96 -3.29 -28.84
C LEU A 21 -5.08 -3.26 -27.32
N VAL A 22 -5.40 -4.41 -26.71
CA VAL A 22 -5.24 -4.61 -25.27
C VAL A 22 -3.74 -4.69 -25.01
N ALA A 23 -3.17 -3.61 -24.48
CA ALA A 23 -1.80 -3.62 -23.99
C ALA A 23 -1.69 -4.71 -22.89
N PRO A 24 -0.64 -5.55 -22.90
CA PRO A 24 -0.42 -6.49 -21.81
C PRO A 24 -0.28 -5.68 -20.52
N ALA A 25 -1.02 -6.10 -19.47
CA ALA A 25 -0.84 -5.54 -18.14
C ALA A 25 0.64 -5.71 -17.78
N ALA A 26 1.35 -4.60 -17.60
CA ALA A 26 2.73 -4.64 -17.13
C ALA A 26 2.73 -5.45 -15.84
N SER A 27 3.55 -6.50 -15.77
CA SER A 27 3.78 -7.24 -14.53
C SER A 27 4.21 -6.20 -13.50
N ALA A 28 3.37 -5.95 -12.49
CA ALA A 28 3.69 -4.99 -11.46
C ALA A 28 4.90 -5.56 -10.72
N ASP A 29 6.08 -5.00 -10.96
CA ASP A 29 7.28 -5.37 -10.21
C ASP A 29 6.96 -5.27 -8.73
N THR A 30 7.16 -6.39 -8.01
CA THR A 30 6.88 -6.49 -6.59
C THR A 30 7.79 -5.51 -5.86
N VAL A 31 7.20 -4.49 -5.22
CA VAL A 31 7.97 -3.53 -4.42
C VAL A 31 8.63 -4.28 -3.25
N PRO A 32 9.95 -4.12 -3.03
CA PRO A 32 10.65 -4.81 -1.95
C PRO A 32 9.97 -4.61 -0.60
N GLY A 33 9.88 -5.67 0.20
CA GLY A 33 9.29 -5.64 1.54
C GLY A 33 7.76 -5.81 1.61
N THR A 34 7.06 -5.91 0.46
CA THR A 34 5.60 -6.10 0.43
C THR A 34 5.16 -7.56 0.46
N VAL A 35 6.10 -8.50 0.41
CA VAL A 35 5.80 -9.94 0.45
C VAL A 35 5.12 -10.31 1.78
N GLY A 36 3.98 -11.00 1.68
CA GLY A 36 3.20 -11.45 2.83
C GLY A 36 2.28 -10.41 3.46
N LEU A 37 2.30 -9.16 3.00
CA LEU A 37 1.28 -8.18 3.37
C LEU A 37 -0.09 -8.58 2.80
N VAL A 38 -1.16 -8.15 3.46
CA VAL A 38 -2.50 -8.27 2.87
C VAL A 38 -2.56 -7.52 1.54
N PRO A 39 -3.26 -8.05 0.51
CA PRO A 39 -3.20 -7.51 -0.85
C PRO A 39 -3.52 -6.01 -0.95
N ALA A 40 -4.49 -5.53 -0.17
CA ALA A 40 -4.87 -4.12 -0.18
C ALA A 40 -3.74 -3.21 0.31
N LEU A 41 -3.04 -3.58 1.40
CA LEU A 41 -1.90 -2.83 1.92
C LEU A 41 -0.72 -2.87 0.96
N ALA A 42 -0.42 -4.04 0.38
CA ALA A 42 0.66 -4.19 -0.60
C ALA A 42 0.43 -3.29 -1.84
N GLN A 43 -0.80 -3.21 -2.35
CA GLN A 43 -1.18 -2.35 -3.46
C GLN A 43 -1.07 -0.87 -3.10
N ALA A 44 -1.64 -0.46 -1.97
CA ALA A 44 -1.61 0.92 -1.48
C ALA A 44 -0.17 1.41 -1.29
N TYR A 45 0.66 0.60 -0.61
CA TYR A 45 2.07 0.93 -0.40
C TYR A 45 2.85 0.99 -1.72
N SER A 46 2.62 0.06 -2.64
CA SER A 46 3.29 0.06 -3.95
C SER A 46 2.95 1.30 -4.79
N ALA A 47 1.71 1.80 -4.70
CA ALA A 47 1.32 3.04 -5.36
C ALA A 47 1.99 4.26 -4.71
N ALA A 48 2.02 4.33 -3.38
CA ALA A 48 2.72 5.37 -2.62
C ALA A 48 4.23 5.37 -2.91
N TYR A 49 4.87 4.20 -2.95
CA TYR A 49 6.29 4.03 -3.28
C TYR A 49 6.64 4.63 -4.65
N ARG A 50 5.83 4.33 -5.69
CA ARG A 50 6.06 4.89 -7.03
C ARG A 50 5.87 6.39 -7.07
N ALA A 51 4.88 6.92 -6.35
CA ALA A 51 4.65 8.36 -6.27
C ALA A 51 5.79 9.09 -5.54
N ALA A 52 6.28 8.55 -4.42
CA ALA A 52 7.45 9.08 -3.72
C ALA A 52 8.69 9.09 -4.63
N ALA A 53 8.94 8.00 -5.35
CA ALA A 53 10.04 7.89 -6.29
C ALA A 53 9.95 8.92 -7.44
N ALA A 54 8.75 9.19 -7.96
CA ALA A 54 8.53 10.22 -8.98
C ALA A 54 8.80 11.64 -8.46
N GLU A 55 8.71 11.86 -7.16
CA GLU A 55 9.05 13.12 -6.48
C GLU A 55 10.51 13.13 -5.97
N GLY A 56 11.30 12.10 -6.29
CA GLY A 56 12.70 11.98 -5.84
C GLY A 56 12.85 11.64 -4.36
N VAL A 57 11.79 11.15 -3.70
CA VAL A 57 11.79 10.79 -2.28
C VAL A 57 12.07 9.29 -2.15
N ALA A 58 13.13 8.95 -1.41
CA ALA A 58 13.43 7.57 -1.07
C ALA A 58 12.42 7.06 -0.02
N LEU A 59 11.74 5.95 -0.33
CA LEU A 59 10.81 5.28 0.55
C LEU A 59 11.09 3.78 0.51
N SER A 60 11.25 3.11 1.66
CA SER A 60 11.52 1.67 1.72
C SER A 60 10.79 1.05 2.90
N VAL A 61 10.41 -0.23 2.76
CA VAL A 61 9.92 -1.02 3.89
C VAL A 61 11.14 -1.47 4.72
N THR A 62 11.16 -1.11 5.98
CA THR A 62 12.16 -1.56 6.96
C THR A 62 11.68 -2.80 7.72
N SER A 63 10.35 -2.95 7.89
CA SER A 63 9.70 -4.16 8.42
C SER A 63 8.29 -4.29 7.85
N GLY A 64 7.99 -5.42 7.24
CA GLY A 64 6.64 -5.75 6.74
C GLY A 64 6.01 -6.87 7.55
N LYS A 65 5.55 -7.93 6.84
CA LYS A 65 5.02 -9.15 7.46
C LYS A 65 6.07 -9.80 8.36
N ARG A 66 5.69 -10.10 9.60
CA ARG A 66 6.50 -10.87 10.57
C ARG A 66 5.86 -12.23 10.81
N SER A 67 6.67 -13.26 10.98
CA SER A 67 6.17 -14.54 11.50
C SER A 67 5.82 -14.41 12.98
N TRP A 68 4.99 -15.34 13.48
CA TRP A 68 4.69 -15.42 14.90
C TRP A 68 5.96 -15.51 15.75
N ALA A 69 6.91 -16.37 15.37
CA ALA A 69 8.15 -16.57 16.09
C ALA A 69 9.05 -15.33 16.13
N GLN A 70 9.10 -14.57 15.01
CA GLN A 70 9.82 -13.29 14.97
C GLN A 70 9.21 -12.28 15.94
N GLN A 71 7.88 -12.15 15.93
CA GLN A 71 7.19 -11.22 16.82
C GLN A 71 7.30 -11.63 18.29
N GLU A 72 7.24 -12.94 18.59
CA GLU A 72 7.45 -13.47 19.94
C GLU A 72 8.85 -13.14 20.47
N SER A 73 9.87 -13.27 19.60
CA SER A 73 11.23 -12.88 19.96
C SER A 73 11.33 -11.38 20.26
N LEU A 74 10.71 -10.53 19.44
CA LEU A 74 10.66 -9.08 19.66
C LEU A 74 9.92 -8.73 20.96
N TRP A 75 8.79 -9.40 21.21
CA TRP A 75 8.04 -9.24 22.44
C TRP A 75 8.84 -9.57 23.69
N THR A 76 9.49 -10.74 23.69
CA THR A 76 10.34 -11.19 24.81
C THR A 76 11.50 -10.21 25.06
N GLN A 77 12.15 -9.75 23.99
CA GLN A 77 13.21 -8.73 24.08
C GLN A 77 12.65 -7.40 24.62
N GLY A 78 11.48 -6.98 24.15
CA GLY A 78 10.82 -5.78 24.64
C GLY A 78 10.49 -5.85 26.11
N VAL A 79 9.95 -6.97 26.60
CA VAL A 79 9.68 -7.18 28.05
C VAL A 79 10.96 -7.10 28.86
N ALA A 80 12.05 -7.70 28.39
CA ALA A 80 13.35 -7.63 29.06
C ALA A 80 13.92 -6.20 29.04
N GLN A 81 13.81 -5.48 27.94
CA GLN A 81 14.32 -4.12 27.78
C GLN A 81 13.56 -3.08 28.61
N TYR A 82 12.23 -3.17 28.62
CA TYR A 82 11.37 -2.18 29.30
C TYR A 82 10.94 -2.59 30.70
N GLY A 83 11.35 -3.79 31.16
CA GLY A 83 11.20 -4.28 32.53
C GLY A 83 9.82 -4.83 32.89
N SER A 84 8.82 -4.71 31.99
CA SER A 84 7.51 -5.30 32.22
C SER A 84 6.70 -5.45 30.91
N PRO A 85 5.75 -6.39 30.84
CA PRO A 85 4.83 -6.49 29.69
C PRO A 85 4.06 -5.19 29.41
N ALA A 86 3.59 -4.50 30.45
CA ALA A 86 2.85 -3.25 30.29
C ALA A 86 3.71 -2.12 29.68
N ALA A 87 4.96 -2.01 30.07
CA ALA A 87 5.88 -1.03 29.50
C ALA A 87 6.32 -1.40 28.08
N ALA A 88 6.54 -2.71 27.80
CA ALA A 88 6.87 -3.20 26.47
C ALA A 88 5.77 -2.93 25.45
N ARG A 89 4.49 -3.08 25.80
CA ARG A 89 3.33 -2.85 24.91
C ARG A 89 3.31 -1.48 24.26
N ARG A 90 3.98 -0.49 24.81
CA ARG A 90 4.09 0.83 24.21
C ARG A 90 4.92 0.85 22.93
N TRP A 91 5.77 -0.17 22.71
CA TRP A 91 6.75 -0.23 21.60
C TRP A 91 6.64 -1.49 20.77
N VAL A 92 6.17 -2.58 21.37
CA VAL A 92 6.03 -3.88 20.74
C VAL A 92 4.84 -4.61 21.33
N LEU A 93 4.00 -5.17 20.48
CA LEU A 93 2.84 -5.97 20.90
C LEU A 93 3.17 -7.46 20.87
N PRO A 94 2.51 -8.28 21.71
CA PRO A 94 2.60 -9.73 21.59
C PRO A 94 2.07 -10.20 20.22
N PRO A 95 2.47 -11.39 19.75
CA PRO A 95 2.16 -11.85 18.38
C PRO A 95 0.66 -11.83 18.01
N ALA A 96 -0.20 -12.17 18.97
CA ALA A 96 -1.66 -12.21 18.73
C ALA A 96 -2.29 -10.84 18.44
N GLU A 97 -1.59 -9.76 18.79
CA GLU A 97 -2.10 -8.39 18.69
C GLU A 97 -1.35 -7.54 17.65
N SER A 98 -0.22 -8.05 17.14
CA SER A 98 0.62 -7.31 16.20
C SER A 98 0.08 -7.37 14.77
N THR A 99 -0.22 -6.22 14.18
CA THR A 99 -0.62 -6.07 12.76
C THR A 99 0.49 -6.46 11.79
N HIS A 100 1.74 -6.49 12.21
CA HIS A 100 2.79 -7.11 11.41
C HIS A 100 2.61 -8.62 11.25
N VAL A 101 2.04 -9.30 12.26
CA VAL A 101 1.78 -10.75 12.19
C VAL A 101 0.58 -11.06 11.30
N SER A 102 -0.42 -10.21 11.24
CA SER A 102 -1.51 -10.34 10.26
C SER A 102 -1.13 -9.86 8.85
N GLY A 103 -0.04 -9.09 8.71
CA GLY A 103 0.39 -8.49 7.45
C GLY A 103 -0.34 -7.19 7.12
N GLU A 104 -0.89 -6.52 8.12
CA GLU A 104 -1.70 -5.30 8.00
C GLU A 104 -0.92 -4.04 8.36
N ALA A 105 0.39 -4.15 8.63
CA ALA A 105 1.27 -3.02 8.91
C ALA A 105 2.55 -3.05 8.11
N VAL A 106 3.12 -1.87 7.88
CA VAL A 106 4.49 -1.65 7.38
C VAL A 106 5.20 -0.61 8.22
N ASP A 107 6.46 -0.91 8.56
CA ASP A 107 7.39 0.10 9.03
C ASP A 107 8.20 0.60 7.85
N VAL A 108 8.37 1.90 7.73
CA VAL A 108 9.03 2.53 6.58
C VAL A 108 10.17 3.46 7.00
N GLY A 109 11.12 3.59 6.10
CA GLY A 109 12.26 4.50 6.22
C GLY A 109 12.74 4.96 4.83
N PRO A 110 13.73 5.87 4.81
CA PRO A 110 14.28 6.64 5.93
C PRO A 110 13.26 7.65 6.49
N TRP A 111 13.64 8.43 7.50
CA TRP A 111 12.78 9.45 8.12
C TRP A 111 12.08 10.36 7.09
N GLN A 112 12.80 10.85 6.08
CA GLN A 112 12.24 11.70 5.04
C GLN A 112 11.13 11.01 4.24
N GLY A 113 11.32 9.71 3.95
CA GLY A 113 10.30 8.89 3.28
C GLY A 113 9.06 8.69 4.15
N ALA A 114 9.24 8.40 5.45
CA ALA A 114 8.14 8.28 6.39
C ALA A 114 7.37 9.61 6.57
N ALA A 115 8.09 10.72 6.66
CA ALA A 115 7.48 12.05 6.73
C ALA A 115 6.68 12.38 5.46
N TRP A 116 7.21 12.04 4.28
CA TRP A 116 6.47 12.16 3.02
C TRP A 116 5.21 11.28 3.01
N LEU A 117 5.33 10.02 3.46
CA LEU A 117 4.20 9.09 3.54
C LEU A 117 3.14 9.57 4.54
N GLN A 118 3.55 10.16 5.66
CA GLN A 118 2.62 10.76 6.62
C GLN A 118 1.83 11.93 6.00
N ALA A 119 2.45 12.73 5.14
CA ALA A 119 1.81 13.86 4.46
C ALA A 119 0.93 13.44 3.28
N ASN A 120 1.23 12.33 2.62
CA ASN A 120 0.63 11.95 1.34
C ASN A 120 -0.10 10.60 1.37
N GLY A 121 0.15 9.75 2.35
CA GLY A 121 -0.27 8.35 2.41
C GLY A 121 -1.78 8.16 2.36
N ASN A 122 -2.54 9.11 2.91
CA ASN A 122 -3.99 9.10 2.88
C ASN A 122 -4.57 9.03 1.46
N ARG A 123 -3.83 9.46 0.43
CA ARG A 123 -4.21 9.31 -0.99
C ARG A 123 -4.47 7.84 -1.36
N TRP A 124 -3.87 6.91 -0.62
CA TRP A 124 -4.03 5.46 -0.77
C TRP A 124 -4.61 4.79 0.48
N GLY A 125 -5.07 5.57 1.46
CA GLY A 125 -5.61 5.08 2.72
C GLY A 125 -4.56 4.71 3.78
N LEU A 126 -3.28 4.99 3.51
CA LEU A 126 -2.16 4.73 4.43
C LEU A 126 -2.02 5.85 5.45
N CYS A 127 -2.07 5.50 6.73
CA CYS A 127 -1.93 6.46 7.81
C CYS A 127 -0.98 5.95 8.89
N ARG A 128 -0.25 6.88 9.50
CA ARG A 128 0.47 6.59 10.74
C ARG A 128 -0.54 6.37 11.86
N THR A 129 -0.39 5.30 12.65
CA THR A 129 -1.35 4.93 13.69
C THR A 129 -0.90 5.29 15.09
N PHE A 130 0.42 5.27 15.36
CA PHE A 130 0.98 5.53 16.69
C PHE A 130 1.78 6.84 16.75
N GLY A 131 1.59 7.62 17.80
CA GLY A 131 2.26 8.89 18.00
C GLY A 131 3.76 8.74 18.26
N ASN A 132 4.18 7.68 18.93
CA ASN A 132 5.58 7.39 19.26
C ASN A 132 6.35 6.66 18.13
N GLU A 133 5.66 6.14 17.10
CA GLU A 133 6.26 5.38 16.01
C GLU A 133 6.09 6.13 14.69
N TRP A 134 7.06 6.97 14.34
CA TRP A 134 7.03 7.77 13.10
C TRP A 134 7.12 6.91 11.83
N TRP A 135 7.54 5.66 11.96
CA TRP A 135 7.76 4.71 10.86
C TRP A 135 6.55 3.80 10.58
N HIS A 136 5.60 3.66 11.53
CA HIS A 136 4.55 2.64 11.47
C HIS A 136 3.29 3.14 10.75
N PHE A 137 2.91 2.43 9.68
CA PHE A 137 1.76 2.76 8.84
C PHE A 137 0.84 1.56 8.62
N GLU A 138 -0.45 1.83 8.60
CA GLU A 138 -1.51 0.85 8.32
C GLU A 138 -2.52 1.41 7.31
N LEU A 139 -3.32 0.52 6.71
CA LEU A 139 -4.42 0.90 5.83
C LEU A 139 -5.69 1.09 6.69
N VAL A 140 -5.96 2.31 7.14
CA VAL A 140 -7.02 2.60 8.13
C VAL A 140 -8.11 3.54 7.64
N THR A 141 -8.02 4.01 6.39
CA THR A 141 -9.07 4.81 5.76
C THR A 141 -9.23 4.41 4.30
N SER A 142 -10.28 4.87 3.64
CA SER A 142 -10.41 4.74 2.18
C SER A 142 -9.40 5.63 1.47
N ALA A 143 -9.05 5.30 0.22
CA ALA A 143 -8.18 6.13 -0.59
C ALA A 143 -8.74 7.56 -0.71
N GLY A 144 -7.93 8.55 -0.36
CA GLY A 144 -8.31 9.96 -0.28
C GLY A 144 -9.05 10.38 0.99
N GLY A 145 -9.36 9.44 1.89
CA GLY A 145 -9.99 9.74 3.16
C GLY A 145 -9.06 10.43 4.16
N ALA A 146 -9.61 11.08 5.17
CA ALA A 146 -8.82 11.68 6.24
C ALA A 146 -8.25 10.59 7.15
N CYS A 147 -6.97 10.73 7.51
CA CYS A 147 -6.37 9.88 8.53
C CYS A 147 -6.98 10.20 9.91
N PRO A 148 -7.33 9.18 10.70
CA PRO A 148 -7.72 9.39 12.08
C PRO A 148 -6.54 9.95 12.90
N PRO A 149 -6.80 10.62 14.02
CA PRO A 149 -5.75 10.99 14.97
C PRO A 149 -4.96 9.75 15.41
N THR A 150 -3.64 9.90 15.55
CA THR A 150 -2.82 8.83 16.12
C THR A 150 -3.18 8.59 17.59
N VAL A 151 -3.17 7.33 18.02
CA VAL A 151 -3.15 7.02 19.45
C VAL A 151 -1.72 7.22 20.01
N PRO A 152 -1.54 7.46 21.33
CA PRO A 152 -0.22 7.76 21.87
C PRO A 152 0.86 6.73 21.55
N ASP A 153 0.54 5.45 21.70
CA ASP A 153 1.45 4.32 21.44
C ASP A 153 0.66 3.02 21.23
N ALA A 154 1.35 1.92 20.95
CA ALA A 154 0.73 0.63 20.61
C ALA A 154 -0.09 0.00 21.76
N SER A 155 0.10 0.43 23.02
CA SER A 155 -0.67 -0.10 24.17
C SER A 155 -2.13 0.33 24.17
N PHE A 156 -2.51 1.28 23.31
CA PHE A 156 -3.89 1.74 23.12
C PHE A 156 -4.68 0.96 22.08
N ARG A 157 -4.11 -0.10 21.55
CA ARG A 157 -4.76 -0.98 20.58
C ARG A 157 -5.60 -2.05 21.26
#